data_687bccd6bda3dc132d1d6464cef3577a
#
_entry.id   687bccd6bda3dc132d1d6464cef3577a
#
_cell.length_a   1.000
_cell.length_b   1.000
_cell.length_c   1.000
_cell.angle_alpha   90.00
_cell.angle_beta   90.00
_cell.angle_gamma   90.00
#
_symmetry.space_group_name_H-M   'P 1'
#
loop_
_entity.id
_entity.type
_entity.pdbx_description
1 polymer ?
#
loop_
_entity_poly.entity_id
_entity_poly.type
_entity_poly.pdbx_seq_one_letter_code
_entity_poly.pdbx_strand_id
1 'polypeptide(L)'
;DANLTAVLEFGLDENYLMILYDNNPIITDIFLRGQDRKILQGSQDSEEKAALVRRYVTQVKQAVQDFETKYEKRIRNLKVVSDLDNVEEYLSFFRQSLLNVGFNLFDPIEGLKVPQQFQKELDLPNRSYLTTSIGLAFRKLDVFGYYKFVTAAKNINLLPNRKSMFQQKKMKAISGFA
;
A
#
# COMPACT_ATOMS: atom_id res chain seq x y z
N ASP A 1 20.12 1.65 10.52
CA ASP A 1 20.81 1.89 9.25
C ASP A 1 19.99 2.87 8.42
N ALA A 2 20.56 4.02 8.05
CA ALA A 2 19.85 5.09 7.34
C ALA A 2 19.34 4.68 5.94
N ASN A 3 19.77 3.54 5.41
CA ASN A 3 19.50 3.09 4.04
C ASN A 3 18.57 1.87 3.93
N LEU A 4 17.84 1.52 5.01
CA LEU A 4 16.95 0.37 5.01
C LEU A 4 15.56 0.78 5.45
N THR A 5 14.57 0.61 4.56
CA THR A 5 13.14 0.82 4.84
C THR A 5 12.38 -0.43 4.45
N ALA A 6 11.55 -0.96 5.34
CA ALA A 6 10.71 -2.11 5.07
C ALA A 6 9.24 -1.73 5.15
N VAL A 7 8.47 -2.14 4.14
CA VAL A 7 7.03 -1.91 4.00
C VAL A 7 6.34 -3.23 3.73
N LEU A 8 5.31 -3.55 4.50
CA LEU A 8 4.41 -4.66 4.26
C LEU A 8 3.10 -4.13 3.73
N GLU A 9 2.75 -4.49 2.51
CA GLU A 9 1.38 -4.36 2.00
C GLU A 9 0.60 -5.59 2.46
N PHE A 10 -0.43 -5.38 3.28
CA PHE A 10 -1.31 -6.41 3.78
C PHE A 10 -2.76 -6.03 3.50
N GLY A 11 -3.32 -6.54 2.44
CA GLY A 11 -4.63 -6.15 1.95
C GLY A 11 -5.42 -7.29 1.32
N LEU A 12 -6.57 -6.92 0.75
CA LEU A 12 -7.42 -7.88 0.06
C LEU A 12 -6.83 -8.30 -1.29
N ASP A 13 -6.22 -7.38 -2.00
CA ASP A 13 -5.73 -7.61 -3.37
C ASP A 13 -4.21 -7.67 -3.44
N GLU A 14 -3.53 -6.75 -2.80
CA GLU A 14 -2.08 -6.62 -2.85
C GLU A 14 -1.46 -7.11 -1.53
N ASN A 15 -0.47 -8.00 -1.66
CA ASN A 15 0.19 -8.60 -0.50
C ASN A 15 1.67 -8.88 -0.82
N TYR A 16 2.55 -8.05 -0.28
CA TYR A 16 3.99 -8.21 -0.47
C TYR A 16 4.78 -7.55 0.65
N LEU A 17 5.99 -8.03 0.86
CA LEU A 17 7.01 -7.35 1.65
C LEU A 17 7.98 -6.66 0.70
N MET A 18 8.07 -5.34 0.78
CA MET A 18 9.06 -4.54 0.05
C MET A 18 10.12 -4.05 1.03
N ILE A 19 11.38 -4.32 0.72
CA ILE A 19 12.53 -3.82 1.46
C ILE A 19 13.34 -2.95 0.53
N LEU A 20 13.40 -1.66 0.82
CA LEU A 20 14.26 -0.73 0.14
C LEU A 20 15.63 -0.75 0.83
N TYR A 21 16.64 -1.29 0.17
CA TYR A 21 18.00 -1.38 0.66
C TYR A 21 18.96 -0.73 -0.36
N ASP A 22 19.71 0.27 0.08
CA ASP A 22 20.59 1.08 -0.76
C ASP A 22 19.91 1.59 -2.04
N ASN A 23 18.68 2.12 -1.90
CA ASN A 23 17.79 2.59 -2.97
C ASN A 23 17.33 1.51 -3.98
N ASN A 24 17.59 0.24 -3.71
CA ASN A 24 17.11 -0.87 -4.53
C ASN A 24 15.93 -1.55 -3.84
N PRO A 25 14.75 -1.62 -4.49
CA PRO A 25 13.61 -2.34 -3.96
C PRO A 25 13.78 -3.85 -4.12
N ILE A 26 13.63 -4.57 -3.03
CA ILE A 26 13.57 -6.03 -2.98
C ILE A 26 12.15 -6.39 -2.59
N ILE A 27 11.42 -7.04 -3.48
CA ILE A 27 10.00 -7.35 -3.29
C ILE A 27 9.85 -8.87 -3.17
N THR A 28 9.12 -9.28 -2.14
CA THR A 28 8.72 -10.67 -1.90
C THR A 28 7.21 -10.75 -1.81
N ASP A 29 6.58 -11.43 -2.74
CA ASP A 29 5.14 -11.64 -2.73
C ASP A 29 4.74 -12.53 -1.56
N ILE A 30 3.65 -12.15 -0.87
CA ILE A 30 3.03 -12.93 0.19
C ILE A 30 1.73 -13.51 -0.34
N PHE A 31 1.60 -14.82 -0.31
CA PHE A 31 0.51 -15.49 -1.00
C PHE A 31 -0.76 -15.57 -0.16
N LEU A 32 -1.87 -15.01 -0.70
CA LEU A 32 -3.23 -15.22 -0.25
C LEU A 32 -4.03 -16.02 -1.29
N ARG A 33 -4.76 -17.05 -0.84
CA ARG A 33 -5.66 -17.81 -1.71
C ARG A 33 -6.94 -17.03 -1.97
N GLY A 34 -7.63 -17.30 -3.08
CA GLY A 34 -8.88 -16.59 -3.39
C GLY A 34 -9.97 -16.72 -2.31
N GLN A 35 -10.04 -17.87 -1.61
CA GLN A 35 -10.95 -18.07 -0.48
C GLN A 35 -10.53 -17.29 0.77
N ASP A 36 -9.24 -17.01 0.97
CA ASP A 36 -8.70 -16.29 2.12
C ASP A 36 -9.22 -14.84 2.15
N ARG A 37 -9.40 -14.22 0.98
CA ARG A 37 -9.97 -12.87 0.84
C ARG A 37 -11.37 -12.78 1.43
N LYS A 38 -12.22 -13.80 1.21
CA LYS A 38 -13.57 -13.86 1.78
C LYS A 38 -13.54 -13.96 3.30
N ILE A 39 -12.56 -14.70 3.85
CA ILE A 39 -12.38 -14.84 5.29
C ILE A 39 -11.93 -13.49 5.90
N LEU A 40 -11.02 -12.76 5.25
CA LEU A 40 -10.56 -11.44 5.72
C LEU A 40 -11.68 -10.39 5.69
N GLN A 41 -12.59 -10.46 4.71
CA GLN A 41 -13.75 -9.56 4.60
C GLN A 41 -14.86 -9.90 5.61
N GLY A 42 -14.85 -11.12 6.16
CA GLY A 42 -15.85 -11.55 7.14
C GLY A 42 -15.69 -10.83 8.47
N SER A 43 -16.85 -10.42 9.05
CA SER A 43 -16.89 -9.71 10.34
C SER A 43 -16.78 -10.63 11.56
N GLN A 44 -16.80 -11.95 11.39
CA GLN A 44 -16.73 -12.89 12.50
C GLN A 44 -15.28 -13.32 12.78
N ASP A 45 -14.92 -13.25 14.06
CA ASP A 45 -13.74 -13.93 14.58
C ASP A 45 -13.95 -15.43 14.46
N SER A 46 -13.29 -16.03 13.49
CA SER A 46 -13.34 -17.47 13.25
C SER A 46 -11.93 -18.06 13.45
N GLU A 47 -11.90 -19.32 13.85
CA GLU A 47 -10.65 -20.08 13.93
C GLU A 47 -9.93 -20.09 12.55
N GLU A 48 -10.70 -20.09 11.47
CA GLU A 48 -10.20 -19.99 10.10
C GLU A 48 -9.45 -18.68 9.85
N LYS A 49 -9.98 -17.54 10.35
CA LYS A 49 -9.35 -16.23 10.27
C LYS A 49 -8.01 -16.22 11.00
N ALA A 50 -7.98 -16.74 12.23
CA ALA A 50 -6.76 -16.85 13.01
C ALA A 50 -5.73 -17.79 12.34
N ALA A 51 -6.16 -18.91 11.77
CA ALA A 51 -5.28 -19.83 11.04
C ALA A 51 -4.71 -19.19 9.77
N LEU A 52 -5.53 -18.41 9.02
CA LEU A 52 -5.11 -17.64 7.86
C LEU A 52 -4.02 -16.64 8.24
N VAL A 53 -4.28 -15.82 9.27
CA VAL A 53 -3.33 -14.80 9.71
C VAL A 53 -2.02 -15.42 10.17
N ARG A 54 -2.06 -16.51 10.94
CA ARG A 54 -0.85 -17.25 11.35
C ARG A 54 -0.02 -17.73 10.14
N ARG A 55 -0.68 -18.24 9.11
CA ARG A 55 0.00 -18.67 7.86
C ARG A 55 0.62 -17.49 7.13
N TYR A 56 -0.09 -16.37 7.06
CA TYR A 56 0.41 -15.14 6.47
C TYR A 56 1.65 -14.61 7.23
N VAL A 57 1.56 -14.52 8.55
CA VAL A 57 2.66 -14.10 9.43
C VAL A 57 3.88 -15.00 9.25
N THR A 58 3.68 -16.32 9.06
CA THR A 58 4.78 -17.26 8.80
C THR A 58 5.51 -16.92 7.51
N GLN A 59 4.80 -16.56 6.43
CA GLN A 59 5.41 -16.16 5.17
C GLN A 59 6.20 -14.85 5.33
N VAL A 60 5.63 -13.86 6.02
CA VAL A 60 6.32 -12.60 6.30
C VAL A 60 7.59 -12.84 7.12
N LYS A 61 7.51 -13.69 8.15
CA LYS A 61 8.66 -14.07 8.96
C LYS A 61 9.77 -14.70 8.11
N GLN A 62 9.41 -15.62 7.21
CA GLN A 62 10.36 -16.25 6.31
C GLN A 62 11.02 -15.21 5.39
N ALA A 63 10.23 -14.32 4.77
CA ALA A 63 10.75 -13.30 3.89
C ALA A 63 11.73 -12.31 4.62
N VAL A 64 11.41 -11.95 5.86
CA VAL A 64 12.31 -11.16 6.71
C VAL A 64 13.62 -11.92 6.99
N GLN A 65 13.54 -13.19 7.37
CA GLN A 65 14.70 -14.00 7.67
C GLN A 65 15.60 -14.24 6.43
N ASP A 66 15.00 -14.47 5.28
CA ASP A 66 15.72 -14.64 4.01
C ASP A 66 16.51 -13.38 3.65
N PHE A 67 15.87 -12.21 3.82
CA PHE A 67 16.56 -10.93 3.63
C PHE A 67 17.69 -10.75 4.62
N GLU A 68 17.43 -10.92 5.91
CA GLU A 68 18.44 -10.74 6.98
C GLU A 68 19.65 -11.67 6.80
N THR A 69 19.39 -12.91 6.37
CA THR A 69 20.46 -13.89 6.09
C THR A 69 21.28 -13.51 4.86
N LYS A 70 20.60 -13.07 3.79
CA LYS A 70 21.26 -12.77 2.52
C LYS A 70 22.11 -11.50 2.56
N TYR A 71 21.60 -10.48 3.27
CA TYR A 71 22.22 -9.15 3.27
C TYR A 71 22.97 -8.81 4.56
N GLU A 72 22.91 -9.71 5.57
CA GLU A 72 23.52 -9.51 6.90
C GLU A 72 23.03 -8.21 7.58
N LYS A 73 21.76 -7.82 7.29
CA LYS A 73 21.12 -6.62 7.81
C LYS A 73 19.83 -6.99 8.54
N ARG A 74 19.56 -6.34 9.67
CA ARG A 74 18.36 -6.60 10.47
C ARG A 74 17.27 -5.59 10.20
N ILE A 75 16.05 -6.08 10.03
CA ILE A 75 14.83 -5.28 9.96
C ILE A 75 14.32 -5.06 11.37
N ARG A 76 14.37 -3.82 11.85
CA ARG A 76 13.87 -3.47 13.20
C ARG A 76 12.46 -2.90 13.19
N ASN A 77 12.11 -2.18 12.13
CA ASN A 77 10.81 -1.54 11.98
C ASN A 77 10.25 -1.84 10.61
N LEU A 78 8.98 -2.15 10.58
CA LEU A 78 8.23 -2.46 9.38
C LEU A 78 6.97 -1.59 9.36
N LYS A 79 6.84 -0.78 8.32
CA LYS A 79 5.65 0.02 8.09
C LYS A 79 4.61 -0.83 7.38
N VAL A 80 3.36 -0.79 7.84
CA VAL A 80 2.27 -1.57 7.25
C VAL A 80 1.34 -0.65 6.50
N VAL A 81 1.03 -1.02 5.26
CA VAL A 81 0.00 -0.42 4.42
C VAL A 81 -1.13 -1.44 4.28
N SER A 82 -2.37 -1.02 4.46
CA SER A 82 -3.51 -1.94 4.42
C SER A 82 -4.80 -1.23 4.07
N ASP A 83 -5.64 -1.90 3.30
CA ASP A 83 -7.03 -1.50 3.02
C ASP A 83 -8.04 -2.16 3.96
N LEU A 84 -7.59 -2.94 4.95
CA LEU A 84 -8.44 -3.60 5.93
C LEU A 84 -8.83 -2.65 7.07
N ASP A 85 -10.12 -2.57 7.39
CA ASP A 85 -10.65 -1.71 8.44
C ASP A 85 -10.11 -2.08 9.82
N ASN A 86 -9.94 -3.39 10.09
CA ASN A 86 -9.52 -3.93 11.38
C ASN A 86 -8.05 -4.40 11.38
N VAL A 87 -7.20 -3.78 10.58
CA VAL A 87 -5.79 -4.17 10.43
C VAL A 87 -5.02 -4.23 11.76
N GLU A 88 -5.36 -3.38 12.73
CA GLU A 88 -4.67 -3.33 14.03
C GLU A 88 -4.83 -4.63 14.84
N GLU A 89 -5.97 -5.31 14.70
CA GLU A 89 -6.18 -6.64 15.30
C GLU A 89 -5.18 -7.65 14.73
N TYR A 90 -4.96 -7.62 13.42
CA TYR A 90 -4.00 -8.49 12.75
C TYR A 90 -2.55 -8.19 13.14
N LEU A 91 -2.22 -6.91 13.35
CA LEU A 91 -0.88 -6.51 13.74
C LEU A 91 -0.45 -7.12 15.08
N SER A 92 -1.40 -7.45 15.96
CA SER A 92 -1.11 -8.13 17.21
C SER A 92 -0.45 -9.50 16.98
N PHE A 93 -0.88 -10.26 15.97
CA PHE A 93 -0.28 -11.55 15.60
C PHE A 93 1.13 -11.40 15.04
N PHE A 94 1.37 -10.35 14.25
CA PHE A 94 2.71 -10.06 13.75
C PHE A 94 3.66 -9.72 14.88
N ARG A 95 3.26 -8.84 15.80
CA ARG A 95 4.06 -8.44 16.98
C ARG A 95 4.39 -9.62 17.89
N GLN A 96 3.46 -10.57 18.07
CA GLN A 96 3.70 -11.80 18.83
C GLN A 96 4.69 -12.76 18.15
N SER A 97 4.70 -12.80 16.84
CA SER A 97 5.50 -13.77 16.07
C SER A 97 6.90 -13.28 15.72
N LEU A 98 7.09 -11.96 15.60
CA LEU A 98 8.35 -11.29 15.29
C LEU A 98 8.69 -10.27 16.38
N LEU A 99 9.08 -10.76 17.55
CA LEU A 99 9.30 -9.95 18.76
C LEU A 99 10.35 -8.84 18.59
N ASN A 100 11.29 -9.00 17.65
CA ASN A 100 12.36 -8.06 17.39
C ASN A 100 12.05 -7.05 16.28
N VAL A 101 10.85 -7.09 15.70
CA VAL A 101 10.39 -6.22 14.62
C VAL A 101 9.19 -5.40 15.10
N GLY A 102 9.31 -4.08 15.03
CA GLY A 102 8.19 -3.17 15.28
C GLY A 102 7.27 -3.11 14.04
N PHE A 103 5.97 -3.31 14.24
CA PHE A 103 4.95 -3.16 13.20
C PHE A 103 4.08 -1.95 13.50
N ASN A 104 4.09 -0.98 12.60
CA ASN A 104 3.32 0.26 12.73
C ASN A 104 2.59 0.55 11.43
N LEU A 105 1.34 0.99 11.51
CA LEU A 105 0.65 1.51 10.35
C LEU A 105 1.41 2.70 9.76
N PHE A 106 1.53 2.71 8.46
CA PHE A 106 2.11 3.83 7.74
C PHE A 106 1.07 4.95 7.64
N ASP A 107 1.44 6.14 8.12
CA ASP A 107 0.64 7.34 7.92
C ASP A 107 1.27 8.18 6.79
N PRO A 108 0.69 8.17 5.59
CA PRO A 108 1.27 8.85 4.44
C PRO A 108 1.16 10.38 4.51
N ILE A 109 0.41 10.92 5.47
CA ILE A 109 0.29 12.37 5.69
C ILE A 109 1.04 12.86 6.92
N GLU A 110 1.73 11.96 7.62
CA GLU A 110 2.57 12.33 8.76
C GLU A 110 3.60 13.40 8.36
N GLY A 111 3.63 14.50 9.08
CA GLY A 111 4.53 15.63 8.80
C GLY A 111 4.10 16.55 7.66
N LEU A 112 3.00 16.25 6.95
CA LEU A 112 2.47 17.13 5.92
C LEU A 112 1.57 18.23 6.53
N LYS A 113 1.64 19.44 5.97
CA LYS A 113 0.71 20.52 6.31
C LYS A 113 -0.62 20.30 5.60
N VAL A 114 -1.59 19.75 6.31
CA VAL A 114 -2.95 19.54 5.80
C VAL A 114 -3.80 20.78 6.03
N PRO A 115 -4.42 21.39 4.98
CA PRO A 115 -5.35 22.49 5.14
C PRO A 115 -6.55 22.10 6.01
N GLN A 116 -7.06 23.05 6.82
CA GLN A 116 -8.15 22.78 7.79
C GLN A 116 -9.41 22.18 7.16
N GLN A 117 -9.72 22.56 5.93
CA GLN A 117 -10.90 22.07 5.21
C GLN A 117 -10.86 20.55 4.96
N PHE A 118 -9.67 19.93 4.92
CA PHE A 118 -9.51 18.48 4.67
C PHE A 118 -9.26 17.69 5.96
N GLN A 119 -9.06 18.32 7.11
CA GLN A 119 -8.73 17.63 8.35
C GLN A 119 -9.79 16.61 8.76
N LYS A 120 -11.08 16.98 8.61
CA LYS A 120 -12.20 16.09 8.95
C LYS A 120 -12.29 14.85 8.05
N GLU A 121 -11.97 15.02 6.77
CA GLU A 121 -11.99 13.92 5.78
C GLU A 121 -10.83 12.96 5.98
N LEU A 122 -9.74 13.44 6.56
CA LEU A 122 -8.53 12.66 6.85
C LEU A 122 -8.46 12.15 8.29
N ASP A 123 -9.48 12.43 9.12
CA ASP A 123 -9.60 11.89 10.48
C ASP A 123 -10.13 10.45 10.43
N LEU A 124 -9.30 9.55 9.93
CA LEU A 124 -9.59 8.14 9.72
C LEU A 124 -8.67 7.27 10.59
N PRO A 125 -9.18 6.18 11.19
CA PRO A 125 -8.38 5.30 12.04
C PRO A 125 -7.25 4.60 11.27
N ASN A 126 -7.46 4.32 10.00
CA ASN A 126 -6.44 3.78 9.11
C ASN A 126 -6.32 4.70 7.88
N ARG A 127 -5.22 5.42 7.77
CA ARG A 127 -4.89 6.27 6.61
C ARG A 127 -3.89 5.62 5.66
N SER A 128 -3.38 4.47 6.02
CA SER A 128 -2.32 3.81 5.24
C SER A 128 -2.76 3.45 3.82
N TYR A 129 -4.05 3.17 3.58
CA TYR A 129 -4.60 2.90 2.25
C TYR A 129 -4.48 4.11 1.28
N LEU A 130 -4.27 5.32 1.79
CA LEU A 130 -4.04 6.52 0.97
C LEU A 130 -2.61 6.58 0.41
N THR A 131 -1.72 5.69 0.82
CA THR A 131 -0.28 5.71 0.47
C THR A 131 -0.05 5.79 -1.03
N THR A 132 -0.72 4.94 -1.81
CA THR A 132 -0.57 4.92 -3.28
C THR A 132 -1.04 6.23 -3.91
N SER A 133 -2.18 6.76 -3.48
CA SER A 133 -2.74 8.01 -4.01
C SER A 133 -1.85 9.20 -3.72
N ILE A 134 -1.33 9.29 -2.49
CA ILE A 134 -0.43 10.35 -2.06
C ILE A 134 0.94 10.21 -2.75
N GLY A 135 1.47 8.99 -2.86
CA GLY A 135 2.71 8.72 -3.60
C GLY A 135 2.61 9.16 -5.07
N LEU A 136 1.49 8.89 -5.73
CA LEU A 136 1.22 9.36 -7.09
C LEU A 136 1.11 10.89 -7.19
N ALA A 137 0.56 11.55 -6.17
CA ALA A 137 0.52 13.01 -6.11
C ALA A 137 1.93 13.61 -5.98
N PHE A 138 2.76 13.06 -5.12
CA PHE A 138 4.16 13.47 -4.97
C PHE A 138 5.00 13.25 -6.23
N ARG A 139 4.65 12.25 -7.03
CA ARG A 139 5.31 12.00 -8.32
C ARG A 139 5.29 13.22 -9.24
N LYS A 140 4.20 14.00 -9.26
CA LYS A 140 4.12 15.25 -10.05
C LYS A 140 5.02 16.35 -9.53
N LEU A 141 5.34 16.35 -8.25
CA LEU A 141 6.17 17.36 -7.62
C LEU A 141 7.67 17.06 -7.73
N ASP A 142 8.02 15.88 -8.26
CA ASP A 142 9.41 15.38 -8.35
C ASP A 142 10.21 15.61 -7.05
N VAL A 143 9.55 15.35 -5.92
CA VAL A 143 10.10 15.60 -4.57
C VAL A 143 11.46 14.93 -4.37
N PHE A 144 11.70 13.82 -5.05
CA PHE A 144 12.92 13.03 -4.95
C PHE A 144 13.90 13.28 -6.10
N GLY A 145 13.57 14.14 -7.08
CA GLY A 145 14.44 14.45 -8.22
C GLY A 145 14.69 13.29 -9.20
N TYR A 146 13.88 12.22 -9.11
CA TYR A 146 14.07 11.03 -9.96
C TYR A 146 13.63 11.25 -11.42
N TYR A 147 12.77 12.23 -11.68
CA TYR A 147 12.27 12.49 -13.03
C TYR A 147 13.34 12.93 -14.02
N LYS A 148 14.43 13.53 -13.54
CA LYS A 148 15.56 13.92 -14.39
C LYS A 148 16.26 12.72 -15.04
N PHE A 149 16.09 11.52 -14.46
CA PHE A 149 16.73 10.28 -14.95
C PHE A 149 15.77 9.36 -15.70
N VAL A 150 14.46 9.60 -15.61
CA VAL A 150 13.44 8.79 -16.29
C VAL A 150 12.99 9.48 -17.57
N THR A 151 13.87 9.52 -18.56
CA THR A 151 13.61 10.16 -19.86
C THR A 151 12.57 9.44 -20.73
N ALA A 152 12.14 8.23 -20.36
CA ALA A 152 11.25 7.38 -21.15
C ALA A 152 9.80 7.25 -20.60
N ALA A 153 9.49 7.75 -19.42
CA ALA A 153 8.14 7.67 -18.88
C ALA A 153 7.26 8.78 -19.45
N LYS A 154 6.66 8.53 -20.64
CA LYS A 154 5.50 9.33 -21.06
C LYS A 154 4.41 9.15 -20.01
N ASN A 155 3.90 10.26 -19.45
CA ASN A 155 2.70 10.24 -18.64
C ASN A 155 1.53 9.77 -19.51
N ILE A 156 1.21 8.49 -19.45
CA ILE A 156 0.04 7.93 -20.11
C ILE A 156 -1.16 8.33 -19.26
N ASN A 157 -1.93 9.29 -19.73
CA ASN A 157 -3.19 9.65 -19.10
C ASN A 157 -4.26 8.63 -19.53
N LEU A 158 -4.50 7.63 -18.69
CA LEU A 158 -5.51 6.59 -18.92
C LEU A 158 -6.93 7.09 -18.60
N LEU A 159 -7.09 8.29 -18.03
CA LEU A 159 -8.40 8.84 -17.77
C LEU A 159 -9.08 9.22 -19.11
N PRO A 160 -10.33 8.79 -19.33
CA PRO A 160 -11.07 9.18 -20.52
C PRO A 160 -11.19 10.70 -20.58
N ASN A 161 -10.83 11.28 -21.72
CA ASN A 161 -10.86 12.72 -21.90
C ASN A 161 -12.31 13.22 -21.83
N ARG A 162 -12.72 13.71 -20.65
CA ARG A 162 -14.09 14.17 -20.37
C ARG A 162 -14.56 15.22 -21.38
N LYS A 163 -13.66 16.07 -21.89
CA LYS A 163 -13.99 17.09 -22.89
C LYS A 163 -14.42 16.46 -24.23
N SER A 164 -13.76 15.40 -24.68
CA SER A 164 -14.14 14.71 -25.95
C SER A 164 -15.46 13.96 -25.80
N MET A 165 -15.74 13.36 -24.65
CA MET A 165 -17.03 12.69 -24.39
C MET A 165 -18.20 13.68 -24.33
N PHE A 166 -18.00 14.87 -23.75
CA PHE A 166 -19.01 15.92 -23.73
C PHE A 166 -19.30 16.48 -25.12
N GLN A 167 -18.27 16.66 -25.95
CA GLN A 167 -18.43 17.11 -27.33
C GLN A 167 -19.12 16.06 -28.20
N GLN A 168 -18.79 14.77 -28.05
CA GLN A 168 -19.48 13.69 -28.76
C GLN A 168 -20.96 13.56 -28.38
N LYS A 169 -21.30 13.74 -27.07
CA LYS A 169 -22.69 13.77 -26.63
C LYS A 169 -23.45 14.98 -27.18
N LYS A 170 -22.84 16.17 -27.24
CA LYS A 170 -23.44 17.37 -27.86
C LYS A 170 -23.68 17.17 -29.36
N MET A 171 -22.72 16.60 -30.08
CA MET A 171 -22.90 16.34 -31.53
C MET A 171 -24.00 15.33 -31.82
N LYS A 172 -24.11 14.26 -31.00
CA LYS A 172 -25.21 13.28 -31.16
C LYS A 172 -26.58 13.86 -30.82
N ALA A 173 -26.66 14.80 -29.87
CA ALA A 173 -27.91 15.50 -29.56
C ALA A 173 -28.36 16.44 -30.67
N ILE A 174 -27.43 17.06 -31.38
CA ILE A 174 -27.75 17.97 -32.51
C ILE A 174 -28.14 17.20 -33.78
N SER A 175 -27.52 16.04 -34.04
CA SER A 175 -27.84 15.22 -35.22
C SER A 175 -29.14 14.39 -35.08
N GLY A 176 -29.76 14.36 -33.91
CA GLY A 176 -31.04 13.69 -33.67
C GLY A 176 -32.29 14.61 -33.85
N PHE A 177 -32.08 15.87 -34.20
CA PHE A 177 -33.13 16.88 -34.45
C PHE A 177 -33.23 17.38 -35.89
N ALA A 178 -32.65 16.63 -36.85
CA ALA A 178 -32.75 16.93 -38.29
C ALA A 178 -33.54 15.84 -39.00
#